data_d651c290a879c7188ad20ffc0f738b9d
#
_entry.id   d651c290a879c7188ad20ffc0f738b9d
#
_cell.length_a   1.000
_cell.length_b   1.000
_cell.length_c   1.000
_cell.angle_alpha   90.00
_cell.angle_beta   90.00
_cell.angle_gamma   90.00
#
_symmetry.space_group_name_H-M   'P 1'
#
loop_
_entity.id
_entity.type
_entity.pdbx_description
1 polymer ?
#
loop_
_entity_poly.entity_id
_entity_poly.type
_entity_poly.pdbx_seq_one_letter_code
_entity_poly.pdbx_strand_id
1 'polypeptide(L)'
;MNIADIYQNCYLPEKTKKRRASTVAGYDSSMRLHVLPRWGSYEIEQIDPDELQAWVDSFERAGAAEKAYKCLRQIIRWWIKAKRLRIADPTVYIELPSLEPYRPETLDSGEVTEMLRGMWGHVQEAVAICSVTLGLRRGEACALTWSDINLKTGEVRVSKSRQCVNGEVVTEGTKTDKSTRSCWLPRFAVNRLRKIKGKGLITGDVSPDKVARSIKSWCKRRGLPHVSMTNLRHTWATLAIEAGVGIETVAMMLGHTDISTAYDHYIVPRRTICQDAQAAVEALLVCSANRPRRELLAA
;
A
#
# COMPACT_ATOMS: atom_id res chain seq x y z
N MET A 1 24.46 23.70 -17.39
CA MET A 1 23.12 23.14 -17.77
C MET A 1 22.26 23.09 -16.54
N ASN A 2 21.14 23.79 -16.56
CA ASN A 2 20.28 23.94 -15.37
C ASN A 2 19.47 22.67 -15.04
N ILE A 3 18.90 22.64 -13.83
CA ILE A 3 18.13 21.47 -13.33
C ILE A 3 16.90 21.17 -14.21
N ALA A 4 16.23 22.19 -14.75
CA ALA A 4 15.07 21.96 -15.61
C ALA A 4 15.47 21.26 -16.92
N ASP A 5 16.56 21.70 -17.55
CA ASP A 5 17.08 21.08 -18.77
C ASP A 5 17.55 19.64 -18.52
N ILE A 6 18.28 19.41 -17.42
CA ILE A 6 18.75 18.09 -17.03
C ILE A 6 17.54 17.17 -16.83
N TYR A 7 16.51 17.64 -16.14
CA TYR A 7 15.30 16.86 -15.88
C TYR A 7 14.55 16.53 -17.15
N GLN A 8 14.19 17.55 -17.93
CA GLN A 8 13.29 17.39 -19.08
C GLN A 8 13.95 16.67 -20.25
N ASN A 9 15.20 17.04 -20.57
CA ASN A 9 15.87 16.59 -21.80
C ASN A 9 16.72 15.32 -21.61
N CYS A 10 17.14 15.01 -20.37
CA CYS A 10 18.06 13.92 -20.13
C CYS A 10 17.47 12.86 -19.17
N TYR A 11 17.04 13.29 -17.98
CA TYR A 11 16.64 12.35 -16.93
C TYR A 11 15.28 11.70 -17.18
N LEU A 12 14.25 12.51 -17.47
CA LEU A 12 12.89 12.01 -17.68
C LEU A 12 12.80 11.02 -18.86
N PRO A 13 13.38 11.28 -20.05
CA PRO A 13 13.35 10.34 -21.16
C PRO A 13 14.05 9.01 -20.85
N GLU A 14 15.10 9.02 -20.04
CA GLU A 14 15.76 7.77 -19.63
C GLU A 14 14.93 6.99 -18.61
N LYS A 15 14.29 7.69 -17.67
CA LYS A 15 13.49 7.06 -16.62
C LYS A 15 12.15 6.53 -17.11
N THR A 16 11.51 7.19 -18.06
CA THR A 16 10.26 6.70 -18.66
C THR A 16 10.42 5.34 -19.33
N LYS A 17 11.60 5.06 -19.89
CA LYS A 17 11.90 3.74 -20.51
C LYS A 17 11.98 2.60 -19.51
N LYS A 18 12.29 2.88 -18.23
CA LYS A 18 12.64 1.87 -17.21
C LYS A 18 11.67 1.80 -16.05
N ARG A 19 10.71 2.71 -15.95
CA ARG A 19 9.81 2.84 -14.79
C ARG A 19 8.35 2.80 -15.21
N ARG A 20 7.49 2.39 -14.28
CA ARG A 20 6.03 2.41 -14.48
C ARG A 20 5.52 3.83 -14.62
N ALA A 21 4.47 4.01 -15.43
CA ALA A 21 3.84 5.30 -15.66
C ALA A 21 3.46 6.04 -14.36
N SER A 22 2.93 5.33 -13.37
CA SER A 22 2.57 5.92 -12.07
C SER A 22 3.78 6.42 -11.28
N THR A 23 4.94 5.77 -11.39
CA THR A 23 6.18 6.22 -10.76
C THR A 23 6.69 7.48 -11.43
N VAL A 24 6.68 7.51 -12.76
CA VAL A 24 7.09 8.69 -13.55
C VAL A 24 6.18 9.88 -13.24
N ALA A 25 4.86 9.68 -13.23
CA ALA A 25 3.90 10.73 -12.90
C ALA A 25 4.09 11.27 -11.47
N GLY A 26 4.43 10.40 -10.52
CA GLY A 26 4.74 10.81 -9.14
C GLY A 26 6.00 11.67 -9.04
N TYR A 27 7.04 11.37 -9.82
CA TYR A 27 8.24 12.20 -9.92
C TYR A 27 7.94 13.53 -10.62
N ASP A 28 7.25 13.47 -11.76
CA ASP A 28 6.90 14.68 -12.52
C ASP A 28 6.07 15.66 -11.69
N SER A 29 5.08 15.17 -10.96
CA SER A 29 4.30 15.98 -10.04
C SER A 29 5.17 16.67 -8.98
N SER A 30 6.11 15.93 -8.35
CA SER A 30 7.00 16.48 -7.33
C SER A 30 7.98 17.50 -7.91
N MET A 31 8.52 17.22 -9.09
CA MET A 31 9.40 18.14 -9.81
C MET A 31 8.68 19.43 -10.15
N ARG A 32 7.53 19.35 -10.82
CA ARG A 32 6.77 20.50 -11.30
C ARG A 32 6.23 21.37 -10.17
N LEU A 33 5.75 20.77 -9.08
CA LEU A 33 5.12 21.51 -7.99
C LEU A 33 6.12 22.12 -7.00
N HIS A 34 7.27 21.49 -6.80
CA HIS A 34 8.18 21.86 -5.72
C HIS A 34 9.61 22.17 -6.18
N VAL A 35 10.20 21.32 -7.04
CA VAL A 35 11.62 21.41 -7.37
C VAL A 35 11.87 22.49 -8.43
N LEU A 36 11.19 22.40 -9.57
CA LEU A 36 11.43 23.30 -10.70
C LEU A 36 11.12 24.77 -10.39
N PRO A 37 10.07 25.12 -9.63
CA PRO A 37 9.82 26.51 -9.26
C PRO A 37 10.96 27.16 -8.47
N ARG A 38 11.70 26.41 -7.66
CA ARG A 38 12.80 26.94 -6.84
C ARG A 38 14.16 26.72 -7.49
N TRP A 39 14.42 25.55 -8.03
CA TRP A 39 15.74 25.11 -8.47
C TRP A 39 15.88 24.94 -9.98
N GLY A 40 14.82 25.04 -10.75
CA GLY A 40 14.81 24.75 -12.18
C GLY A 40 15.82 25.53 -13.00
N SER A 41 16.04 26.79 -12.68
CA SER A 41 16.99 27.70 -13.39
C SER A 41 18.44 27.57 -12.90
N TYR A 42 18.70 26.87 -11.80
CA TYR A 42 20.03 26.74 -11.21
C TYR A 42 20.85 25.65 -11.91
N GLU A 43 22.13 25.89 -12.08
CA GLU A 43 23.11 24.83 -12.34
C GLU A 43 23.49 24.15 -11.02
N ILE A 44 23.98 22.90 -11.08
CA ILE A 44 24.23 22.13 -9.85
C ILE A 44 25.25 22.82 -8.95
N GLU A 45 26.27 23.40 -9.55
CA GLU A 45 27.36 24.13 -8.86
C GLU A 45 26.88 25.43 -8.18
N GLN A 46 25.72 25.93 -8.58
CA GLN A 46 25.11 27.14 -7.98
C GLN A 46 24.19 26.82 -6.80
N ILE A 47 23.93 25.55 -6.55
CA ILE A 47 23.07 25.15 -5.43
C ILE A 47 23.88 25.22 -4.16
N ASP A 48 23.58 26.22 -3.34
CA ASP A 48 24.15 26.35 -1.99
C ASP A 48 23.47 25.38 -1.04
N PRO A 49 24.25 24.57 -0.25
CA PRO A 49 23.67 23.62 0.73
C PRO A 49 22.81 24.28 1.79
N ASP A 50 23.15 25.49 2.25
CA ASP A 50 22.37 26.20 3.28
C ASP A 50 21.04 26.67 2.73
N GLU A 51 21.02 27.20 1.48
CA GLU A 51 19.77 27.52 0.79
C GLU A 51 18.93 26.26 0.53
N LEU A 52 19.57 25.14 0.22
CA LEU A 52 18.87 23.86 0.03
C LEU A 52 18.25 23.35 1.34
N GLN A 53 18.97 23.51 2.46
CA GLN A 53 18.43 23.19 3.79
C GLN A 53 17.23 24.09 4.12
N ALA A 54 17.38 25.42 3.95
CA ALA A 54 16.30 26.36 4.20
C ALA A 54 15.05 26.07 3.34
N TRP A 55 15.24 25.61 2.09
CA TRP A 55 14.13 25.20 1.24
C TRP A 55 13.44 23.93 1.77
N VAL A 56 14.19 22.94 2.25
CA VAL A 56 13.62 21.71 2.87
C VAL A 56 12.82 22.07 4.12
N ASP A 57 13.34 22.99 4.94
CA ASP A 57 12.70 23.43 6.19
C ASP A 57 11.46 24.30 5.95
N SER A 58 11.33 24.91 4.76
CA SER A 58 10.17 25.74 4.41
C SER A 58 8.88 24.99 4.15
N PHE A 59 8.91 23.65 4.10
CA PHE A 59 7.72 22.87 3.82
C PHE A 59 6.87 22.67 5.07
N GLU A 60 5.59 22.97 4.98
CA GLU A 60 4.61 22.68 6.05
C GLU A 60 4.47 21.18 6.35
N ARG A 61 4.73 20.33 5.35
CA ARG A 61 4.55 18.87 5.45
C ARG A 61 5.87 18.16 5.24
N ALA A 62 6.38 17.52 6.28
CA ALA A 62 7.61 16.74 6.25
C ALA A 62 7.67 15.70 5.10
N GLY A 63 6.57 14.99 4.81
CA GLY A 63 6.50 14.03 3.71
C GLY A 63 6.58 14.67 2.32
N ALA A 64 6.14 15.92 2.14
CA ALA A 64 6.32 16.65 0.89
C ALA A 64 7.77 17.11 0.72
N ALA A 65 8.37 17.63 1.79
CA ALA A 65 9.79 18.00 1.84
C ALA A 65 10.69 16.81 1.45
N GLU A 66 10.51 15.69 2.13
CA GLU A 66 11.29 14.48 1.87
C GLU A 66 11.17 14.01 0.42
N LYS A 67 9.95 13.99 -0.12
CA LYS A 67 9.70 13.56 -1.49
C LYS A 67 10.33 14.51 -2.52
N ALA A 68 10.17 15.82 -2.32
CA ALA A 68 10.72 16.84 -3.20
C ALA A 68 12.26 16.79 -3.18
N TYR A 69 12.85 16.76 -2.00
CA TYR A 69 14.29 16.63 -1.85
C TYR A 69 14.84 15.33 -2.48
N LYS A 70 14.21 14.17 -2.22
CA LYS A 70 14.61 12.90 -2.84
C LYS A 70 14.58 12.96 -4.37
N CYS A 71 13.61 13.65 -4.96
CA CYS A 71 13.54 13.84 -6.41
C CYS A 71 14.73 14.69 -6.91
N LEU A 72 15.00 15.83 -6.29
CA LEU A 72 16.13 16.70 -6.65
C LEU A 72 17.46 15.97 -6.50
N ARG A 73 17.71 15.38 -5.33
CA ARG A 73 18.91 14.59 -5.03
C ARG A 73 19.16 13.47 -6.03
N GLN A 74 18.10 12.78 -6.44
CA GLN A 74 18.23 11.68 -7.41
C GLN A 74 18.66 12.17 -8.78
N ILE A 75 18.17 13.32 -9.22
CA ILE A 75 18.54 13.94 -10.51
C ILE A 75 19.99 14.40 -10.47
N ILE A 76 20.38 15.15 -9.42
CA ILE A 76 21.74 15.65 -9.23
C ILE A 76 22.75 14.50 -9.23
N ARG A 77 22.54 13.48 -8.42
CA ARG A 77 23.41 12.30 -8.33
C ARG A 77 23.49 11.53 -9.63
N TRP A 78 22.34 11.36 -10.29
CA TRP A 78 22.33 10.71 -11.60
C TRP A 78 23.15 11.49 -12.63
N TRP A 79 23.02 12.81 -12.67
CA TRP A 79 23.75 13.64 -13.61
C TRP A 79 25.25 13.68 -13.34
N ILE A 80 25.65 13.88 -12.08
CA ILE A 80 27.05 13.83 -11.66
C ILE A 80 27.70 12.50 -12.12
N LYS A 81 27.00 11.39 -11.87
CA LYS A 81 27.46 10.06 -12.28
C LYS A 81 27.50 9.88 -13.81
N ALA A 82 26.44 10.26 -14.49
CA ALA A 82 26.31 10.07 -15.95
C ALA A 82 27.35 10.87 -16.72
N LYS A 83 27.67 12.07 -16.27
CA LYS A 83 28.67 12.95 -16.89
C LYS A 83 30.05 12.86 -16.28
N ARG A 84 30.23 12.01 -15.25
CA ARG A 84 31.49 11.84 -14.51
C ARG A 84 32.06 13.19 -14.02
N LEU A 85 31.17 14.06 -13.54
CA LEU A 85 31.55 15.38 -13.07
C LEU A 85 32.37 15.27 -11.78
N ARG A 86 33.37 16.14 -11.65
CA ARG A 86 34.20 16.27 -10.43
C ARG A 86 33.76 17.48 -9.61
N ILE A 87 32.51 17.47 -9.21
CA ILE A 87 31.90 18.53 -8.38
C ILE A 87 31.41 17.93 -7.07
N ALA A 88 31.32 18.77 -6.05
CA ALA A 88 30.69 18.39 -4.79
C ALA A 88 29.18 18.16 -5.00
N ASP A 89 28.63 17.14 -4.36
CA ASP A 89 27.19 16.90 -4.33
C ASP A 89 26.56 17.80 -3.24
N PRO A 90 25.80 18.85 -3.60
CA PRO A 90 25.25 19.78 -2.60
C PRO A 90 24.18 19.13 -1.70
N THR A 91 23.78 17.90 -2.02
CA THR A 91 22.72 17.20 -1.29
C THR A 91 23.23 16.27 -0.19
N VAL A 92 24.52 16.27 0.13
CA VAL A 92 25.09 15.22 1.04
C VAL A 92 24.69 15.45 2.49
N TYR A 93 24.70 16.71 2.96
CA TYR A 93 24.54 17.04 4.38
C TYR A 93 23.17 17.62 4.75
N ILE A 94 22.18 17.45 3.89
CA ILE A 94 20.83 17.96 4.15
C ILE A 94 20.11 17.07 5.16
N GLU A 95 19.64 17.68 6.23
CA GLU A 95 18.84 17.05 7.26
C GLU A 95 17.35 17.07 6.84
N LEU A 96 16.70 15.93 6.93
CA LEU A 96 15.27 15.82 6.61
C LEU A 96 14.42 15.94 7.88
N PRO A 97 13.25 16.59 7.79
CA PRO A 97 12.35 16.65 8.92
C PRO A 97 11.88 15.23 9.30
N SER A 98 11.76 15.01 10.61
CA SER A 98 11.26 13.73 11.13
C SER A 98 9.83 13.48 10.66
N LEU A 99 9.58 12.27 10.18
CA LEU A 99 8.23 11.83 9.84
C LEU A 99 7.60 11.14 11.05
N GLU A 100 6.45 11.64 11.47
CA GLU A 100 5.64 10.89 12.43
C GLU A 100 5.25 9.53 11.83
N PRO A 101 5.39 8.43 12.60
CA PRO A 101 4.99 7.11 12.14
C PRO A 101 3.52 7.09 11.74
N TYR A 102 3.23 6.70 10.51
CA TYR A 102 1.86 6.56 10.04
C TYR A 102 1.14 5.46 10.82
N ARG A 103 0.08 5.83 11.55
CA ARG A 103 -0.82 4.90 12.23
C ARG A 103 -2.10 4.78 11.39
N PRO A 104 -2.33 3.64 10.72
CA PRO A 104 -3.54 3.47 9.93
C PRO A 104 -4.78 3.41 10.83
N GLU A 105 -5.83 4.14 10.46
CA GLU A 105 -7.16 3.91 11.02
C GLU A 105 -7.67 2.56 10.55
N THR A 106 -8.14 1.73 11.47
CA THR A 106 -8.71 0.41 11.16
C THR A 106 -10.10 0.30 11.78
N LEU A 107 -10.94 -0.52 11.16
CA LEU A 107 -12.25 -0.88 11.68
C LEU A 107 -12.14 -2.15 12.53
N ASP A 108 -12.92 -2.23 13.58
CA ASP A 108 -13.11 -3.49 14.30
C ASP A 108 -14.06 -4.45 13.54
N SER A 109 -14.26 -5.67 14.07
CA SER A 109 -15.08 -6.70 13.42
C SER A 109 -16.56 -6.33 13.34
N GLY A 110 -17.08 -5.58 14.32
CA GLY A 110 -18.44 -5.07 14.35
C GLY A 110 -18.64 -3.99 13.29
N GLU A 111 -17.75 -3.01 13.25
CA GLU A 111 -17.75 -1.92 12.28
C GLU A 111 -17.61 -2.44 10.83
N VAL A 112 -16.76 -3.44 10.58
CA VAL A 112 -16.68 -4.11 9.28
C VAL A 112 -17.99 -4.74 8.89
N THR A 113 -18.64 -5.43 9.83
CA THR A 113 -19.95 -6.07 9.60
C THR A 113 -21.02 -5.05 9.28
N GLU A 114 -21.07 -3.95 10.03
CA GLU A 114 -22.00 -2.85 9.82
C GLU A 114 -21.78 -2.18 8.46
N MET A 115 -20.53 -1.84 8.13
CA MET A 115 -20.16 -1.27 6.83
C MET A 115 -20.60 -2.19 5.68
N LEU A 116 -20.28 -3.49 5.73
CA LEU A 116 -20.62 -4.42 4.65
C LEU A 116 -22.13 -4.58 4.49
N ARG A 117 -22.90 -4.65 5.59
CA ARG A 117 -24.38 -4.70 5.53
C ARG A 117 -24.96 -3.41 4.96
N GLY A 118 -24.45 -2.27 5.38
CA GLY A 118 -24.87 -0.97 4.89
C GLY A 118 -24.53 -0.71 3.41
N MET A 119 -23.53 -1.45 2.87
CA MET A 119 -23.18 -1.41 1.44
C MET A 119 -24.08 -2.26 0.54
N TRP A 120 -25.00 -3.05 1.09
CA TRP A 120 -25.88 -3.90 0.28
C TRP A 120 -26.71 -3.07 -0.72
N GLY A 121 -26.66 -3.48 -1.98
CA GLY A 121 -27.27 -2.79 -3.10
C GLY A 121 -26.50 -1.59 -3.65
N HIS A 122 -25.36 -1.24 -3.06
CA HIS A 122 -24.49 -0.22 -3.63
C HIS A 122 -23.70 -0.76 -4.82
N VAL A 123 -23.51 0.06 -5.87
CA VAL A 123 -22.80 -0.33 -7.09
C VAL A 123 -21.35 -0.80 -6.85
N GLN A 124 -20.71 -0.41 -5.75
CA GLN A 124 -19.36 -0.81 -5.37
C GLN A 124 -19.34 -1.84 -4.23
N GLU A 125 -20.46 -2.52 -3.98
CA GLU A 125 -20.55 -3.52 -2.92
C GLU A 125 -19.54 -4.66 -3.10
N ALA A 126 -19.38 -5.17 -4.32
CA ALA A 126 -18.43 -6.25 -4.62
C ALA A 126 -17.00 -5.87 -4.29
N VAL A 127 -16.59 -4.64 -4.63
CA VAL A 127 -15.26 -4.11 -4.32
C VAL A 127 -15.05 -3.97 -2.81
N ALA A 128 -16.04 -3.45 -2.08
CA ALA A 128 -15.94 -3.29 -0.63
C ALA A 128 -15.75 -4.67 0.04
N ILE A 129 -16.55 -5.67 -0.35
CA ILE A 129 -16.41 -7.05 0.14
C ILE A 129 -15.00 -7.58 -0.13
N CYS A 130 -14.54 -7.55 -1.40
CA CYS A 130 -13.22 -8.09 -1.76
C CYS A 130 -12.07 -7.35 -1.07
N SER A 131 -12.18 -6.03 -0.91
CA SER A 131 -11.13 -5.22 -0.27
C SER A 131 -10.91 -5.61 1.18
N VAL A 132 -11.99 -5.71 1.96
CA VAL A 132 -11.89 -5.97 3.40
C VAL A 132 -11.73 -7.45 3.74
N THR A 133 -12.19 -8.38 2.89
CA THR A 133 -12.08 -9.82 3.18
C THR A 133 -10.80 -10.45 2.66
N LEU A 134 -10.13 -9.83 1.70
CA LEU A 134 -8.91 -10.35 1.08
C LEU A 134 -7.67 -9.47 1.32
N GLY A 135 -7.79 -8.36 2.01
CA GLY A 135 -6.69 -7.44 2.26
C GLY A 135 -6.07 -6.85 0.99
N LEU A 136 -6.86 -6.60 -0.05
CA LEU A 136 -6.36 -6.17 -1.34
C LEU A 136 -5.87 -4.71 -1.32
N ARG A 137 -4.82 -4.42 -2.10
CA ARG A 137 -4.49 -3.03 -2.42
C ARG A 137 -5.62 -2.41 -3.23
N ARG A 138 -5.84 -1.10 -3.10
CA ARG A 138 -6.88 -0.37 -3.86
C ARG A 138 -6.85 -0.70 -5.36
N GLY A 139 -5.66 -0.67 -5.96
CA GLY A 139 -5.49 -0.96 -7.37
C GLY A 139 -5.79 -2.41 -7.74
N GLU A 140 -5.46 -3.37 -6.87
CA GLU A 140 -5.76 -4.79 -7.05
C GLU A 140 -7.28 -5.02 -7.01
N ALA A 141 -7.96 -4.48 -5.98
CA ALA A 141 -9.41 -4.58 -5.85
C ALA A 141 -10.16 -3.96 -7.06
N CYS A 142 -9.70 -2.81 -7.55
CA CYS A 142 -10.30 -2.14 -8.71
C CYS A 142 -9.95 -2.80 -10.05
N ALA A 143 -9.00 -3.72 -10.10
CA ALA A 143 -8.65 -4.47 -11.31
C ALA A 143 -9.34 -5.84 -11.42
N LEU A 144 -9.98 -6.30 -10.34
CA LEU A 144 -10.67 -7.59 -10.35
C LEU A 144 -11.83 -7.60 -11.35
N THR A 145 -11.93 -8.71 -12.06
CA THR A 145 -13.07 -9.05 -12.90
C THR A 145 -13.87 -10.18 -12.26
N TRP A 146 -15.11 -10.32 -12.66
CA TRP A 146 -15.93 -11.47 -12.21
C TRP A 146 -15.36 -12.82 -12.65
N SER A 147 -14.54 -12.86 -13.70
CA SER A 147 -13.82 -14.07 -14.14
C SER A 147 -12.63 -14.42 -13.25
N ASP A 148 -12.09 -13.47 -12.49
CA ASP A 148 -11.00 -13.72 -11.53
C ASP A 148 -11.52 -14.35 -10.23
N ILE A 149 -12.86 -14.41 -10.04
CA ILE A 149 -13.53 -14.91 -8.83
C ILE A 149 -14.23 -16.23 -9.11
N ASN A 150 -13.71 -17.31 -8.57
CA ASN A 150 -14.39 -18.60 -8.60
C ASN A 150 -15.41 -18.69 -7.46
N LEU A 151 -16.68 -18.38 -7.78
CA LEU A 151 -17.75 -18.40 -6.77
C LEU A 151 -18.16 -19.83 -6.30
N LYS A 152 -17.61 -20.91 -6.89
CA LYS A 152 -17.81 -22.28 -6.39
C LYS A 152 -16.86 -22.60 -5.25
N THR A 153 -15.56 -22.28 -5.44
CA THR A 153 -14.49 -22.56 -4.47
C THR A 153 -14.21 -21.39 -3.52
N GLY A 154 -14.58 -20.18 -3.88
CA GLY A 154 -14.21 -18.93 -3.19
C GLY A 154 -12.83 -18.39 -3.59
N GLU A 155 -12.11 -19.05 -4.47
CA GLU A 155 -10.79 -18.62 -4.91
C GLU A 155 -10.86 -17.35 -5.75
N VAL A 156 -9.94 -16.42 -5.50
CA VAL A 156 -9.78 -15.16 -6.23
C VAL A 156 -8.34 -15.03 -6.70
N ARG A 157 -8.14 -14.88 -8.01
CA ARG A 157 -6.82 -14.66 -8.60
C ARG A 157 -6.50 -13.17 -8.69
N VAL A 158 -5.48 -12.73 -7.98
CA VAL A 158 -4.99 -11.35 -8.00
C VAL A 158 -3.74 -11.29 -8.87
N SER A 159 -3.84 -10.69 -10.06
CA SER A 159 -2.74 -10.64 -11.05
C SER A 159 -2.57 -9.26 -11.70
N LYS A 160 -3.47 -8.32 -11.40
CA LYS A 160 -3.51 -7.00 -12.05
C LYS A 160 -3.71 -5.91 -11.02
N SER A 161 -3.32 -4.70 -11.38
CA SER A 161 -3.57 -3.48 -10.60
C SER A 161 -4.06 -2.38 -11.54
N ARG A 162 -5.10 -1.66 -11.14
CA ARG A 162 -5.70 -0.55 -11.87
C ARG A 162 -5.54 0.74 -11.08
N GLN A 163 -5.02 1.77 -11.71
CA GLN A 163 -4.78 3.06 -11.07
C GLN A 163 -5.04 4.21 -12.04
N CYS A 164 -5.24 5.41 -11.50
CA CYS A 164 -5.38 6.62 -12.29
C CYS A 164 -4.01 7.32 -12.35
N VAL A 165 -3.53 7.59 -13.56
CA VAL A 165 -2.25 8.24 -13.83
C VAL A 165 -2.52 9.38 -14.80
N ASN A 166 -2.24 10.62 -14.40
CA ASN A 166 -2.49 11.83 -15.20
C ASN A 166 -3.92 11.92 -15.77
N GLY A 167 -4.93 11.48 -15.00
CA GLY A 167 -6.34 11.49 -15.41
C GLY A 167 -6.78 10.26 -16.20
N GLU A 168 -5.87 9.46 -16.69
CA GLU A 168 -6.14 8.22 -17.44
C GLU A 168 -6.10 6.99 -16.53
N VAL A 169 -6.94 6.01 -16.84
CA VAL A 169 -6.97 4.75 -16.10
C VAL A 169 -6.06 3.74 -16.77
N VAL A 170 -5.01 3.36 -16.05
CA VAL A 170 -4.03 2.37 -16.52
C VAL A 170 -4.22 1.08 -15.75
N THR A 171 -4.25 -0.05 -16.47
CA THR A 171 -4.28 -1.39 -15.90
C THR A 171 -2.98 -2.10 -16.27
N GLU A 172 -2.22 -2.50 -15.25
CA GLU A 172 -0.94 -3.18 -15.42
C GLU A 172 -0.97 -4.52 -14.67
N GLY A 173 -0.08 -5.44 -15.04
CA GLY A 173 0.22 -6.61 -14.21
C GLY A 173 0.72 -6.21 -12.82
N THR A 174 0.65 -7.11 -11.86
CA THR A 174 1.20 -6.87 -10.51
C THR A 174 2.68 -6.51 -10.57
N LYS A 175 3.17 -5.76 -9.58
CA LYS A 175 4.52 -5.16 -9.57
C LYS A 175 5.66 -6.18 -9.64
N THR A 176 5.42 -7.39 -9.17
CA THR A 176 6.38 -8.52 -9.16
C THR A 176 5.61 -9.82 -9.34
N ASP A 177 6.28 -10.89 -9.80
CA ASP A 177 5.68 -12.24 -9.89
C ASP A 177 5.16 -12.72 -8.54
N LYS A 178 5.85 -12.36 -7.44
CA LYS A 178 5.41 -12.64 -6.06
C LYS A 178 4.11 -11.92 -5.67
N SER A 179 3.70 -10.88 -6.40
CA SER A 179 2.44 -10.18 -6.14
C SER A 179 1.24 -10.84 -6.82
N THR A 180 1.48 -11.73 -7.79
CA THR A 180 0.43 -12.60 -8.34
C THR A 180 0.17 -13.71 -7.33
N ARG A 181 -1.07 -13.76 -6.84
CA ARG A 181 -1.45 -14.71 -5.79
C ARG A 181 -2.90 -15.12 -5.90
N SER A 182 -3.22 -16.30 -5.34
CA SER A 182 -4.60 -16.71 -5.05
C SER A 182 -4.95 -16.35 -3.60
N CYS A 183 -6.16 -15.87 -3.41
CA CYS A 183 -6.77 -15.58 -2.10
C CYS A 183 -8.12 -16.30 -2.03
N TRP A 184 -8.65 -16.50 -0.82
CA TRP A 184 -9.93 -17.19 -0.64
C TRP A 184 -10.93 -16.32 0.11
N LEU A 185 -12.09 -16.16 -0.50
CA LEU A 185 -13.22 -15.47 0.12
C LEU A 185 -13.85 -16.30 1.22
N PRO A 186 -14.23 -15.70 2.34
CA PRO A 186 -15.03 -16.38 3.34
C PRO A 186 -16.43 -16.71 2.79
N ARG A 187 -17.05 -17.76 3.32
CA ARG A 187 -18.31 -18.31 2.81
C ARG A 187 -19.44 -17.27 2.71
N PHE A 188 -19.54 -16.37 3.67
CA PHE A 188 -20.55 -15.31 3.63
C PHE A 188 -20.36 -14.35 2.44
N ALA A 189 -19.10 -14.00 2.13
CA ALA A 189 -18.76 -13.14 1.00
C ALA A 189 -19.10 -13.82 -0.34
N VAL A 190 -18.74 -15.11 -0.49
CA VAL A 190 -19.12 -15.91 -1.67
C VAL A 190 -20.63 -15.93 -1.87
N ASN A 191 -21.40 -16.19 -0.81
CA ASN A 191 -22.85 -16.22 -0.87
C ASN A 191 -23.45 -14.87 -1.26
N ARG A 192 -22.87 -13.77 -0.80
CA ARG A 192 -23.31 -12.43 -1.15
C ARG A 192 -22.94 -12.08 -2.59
N LEU A 193 -21.70 -12.33 -3.01
CA LEU A 193 -21.22 -12.07 -4.38
C LEU A 193 -21.99 -12.87 -5.43
N ARG A 194 -22.44 -14.09 -5.14
CA ARG A 194 -23.32 -14.86 -6.04
C ARG A 194 -24.61 -14.10 -6.40
N LYS A 195 -25.18 -13.36 -5.44
CA LYS A 195 -26.45 -12.62 -5.64
C LYS A 195 -26.29 -11.37 -6.50
N ILE A 196 -25.07 -10.82 -6.56
CA ILE A 196 -24.77 -9.56 -7.27
C ILE A 196 -23.83 -9.75 -8.45
N LYS A 197 -23.57 -11.01 -8.82
CA LYS A 197 -22.63 -11.35 -9.91
C LYS A 197 -23.01 -10.62 -11.20
N GLY A 198 -22.01 -9.95 -11.78
CA GLY A 198 -22.09 -9.26 -13.05
C GLY A 198 -21.13 -9.80 -14.10
N LYS A 199 -20.77 -8.96 -15.06
CA LYS A 199 -19.79 -9.22 -16.11
C LYS A 199 -18.67 -8.17 -16.09
N GLY A 200 -17.48 -8.51 -16.58
CA GLY A 200 -16.34 -7.60 -16.66
C GLY A 200 -15.76 -7.25 -15.27
N LEU A 201 -15.38 -6.00 -15.09
CA LEU A 201 -14.82 -5.50 -13.83
C LEU A 201 -15.88 -5.51 -12.72
N ILE A 202 -15.49 -5.89 -11.50
CA ILE A 202 -16.38 -5.84 -10.33
C ILE A 202 -16.74 -4.40 -9.91
N THR A 203 -15.97 -3.42 -10.40
CA THR A 203 -16.22 -1.97 -10.22
C THR A 203 -17.13 -1.38 -11.26
N GLY A 204 -17.50 -2.13 -12.32
CA GLY A 204 -17.93 -1.56 -13.58
C GLY A 204 -16.78 -0.75 -14.24
N ASP A 205 -17.08 -0.01 -15.28
CA ASP A 205 -16.05 0.82 -15.95
C ASP A 205 -15.84 2.18 -15.24
N VAL A 206 -15.48 2.13 -13.96
CA VAL A 206 -15.29 3.30 -13.10
C VAL A 206 -13.84 3.39 -12.66
N SER A 207 -13.25 4.59 -12.66
CA SER A 207 -11.87 4.78 -12.22
C SER A 207 -11.70 4.49 -10.71
N PRO A 208 -10.52 4.00 -10.26
CA PRO A 208 -10.26 3.70 -8.85
C PRO A 208 -10.55 4.86 -7.89
N ASP A 209 -10.32 6.11 -8.34
CA ASP A 209 -10.60 7.29 -7.52
C ASP A 209 -12.11 7.58 -7.39
N LYS A 210 -12.87 7.32 -8.45
CA LYS A 210 -14.34 7.42 -8.40
C LYS A 210 -14.93 6.31 -7.51
N VAL A 211 -14.39 5.09 -7.57
CA VAL A 211 -14.77 3.98 -6.69
C VAL A 211 -14.60 4.37 -5.22
N ALA A 212 -13.40 4.84 -4.85
CA ALA A 212 -13.10 5.24 -3.48
C ALA A 212 -14.01 6.37 -2.99
N ARG A 213 -14.24 7.39 -3.84
CA ARG A 213 -15.16 8.50 -3.52
C ARG A 213 -16.60 8.03 -3.37
N SER A 214 -17.05 7.10 -4.21
CA SER A 214 -18.40 6.54 -4.17
C SER A 214 -18.66 5.81 -2.84
N ILE A 215 -17.73 4.93 -2.44
CA ILE A 215 -17.82 4.21 -1.15
C ILE A 215 -17.84 5.19 0.00
N LYS A 216 -16.88 6.13 0.06
CA LYS A 216 -16.79 7.15 1.12
C LYS A 216 -18.09 7.96 1.23
N SER A 217 -18.61 8.45 0.10
CA SER A 217 -19.83 9.26 0.07
C SER A 217 -21.07 8.46 0.52
N TRP A 218 -21.15 7.19 0.13
CA TRP A 218 -22.24 6.31 0.56
C TRP A 218 -22.22 6.07 2.06
N CYS A 219 -21.05 5.69 2.62
CA CYS A 219 -20.91 5.46 4.05
C CYS A 219 -21.21 6.73 4.84
N LYS A 220 -20.66 7.89 4.43
CA LYS A 220 -20.94 9.18 5.09
C LYS A 220 -22.42 9.51 5.13
N ARG A 221 -23.16 9.35 4.00
CA ARG A 221 -24.60 9.65 3.95
C ARG A 221 -25.46 8.75 4.83
N ARG A 222 -24.98 7.56 5.15
CA ARG A 222 -25.70 6.56 5.96
C ARG A 222 -25.18 6.43 7.39
N GLY A 223 -24.20 7.25 7.79
CA GLY A 223 -23.59 7.16 9.11
C GLY A 223 -22.85 5.86 9.36
N LEU A 224 -22.37 5.17 8.28
CA LEU A 224 -21.69 3.89 8.40
C LEU A 224 -20.20 4.09 8.72
N PRO A 225 -19.57 3.18 9.47
CA PRO A 225 -18.13 3.15 9.65
C PRO A 225 -17.41 3.15 8.31
N HIS A 226 -16.35 3.94 8.19
CA HIS A 226 -15.60 4.03 6.93
C HIS A 226 -14.15 4.43 7.15
N VAL A 227 -13.26 3.67 6.54
CA VAL A 227 -11.86 4.02 6.35
C VAL A 227 -11.50 3.99 4.86
N SER A 228 -10.35 4.53 4.48
CA SER A 228 -9.89 4.48 3.09
C SER A 228 -9.72 3.04 2.60
N MET A 229 -9.79 2.82 1.28
CA MET A 229 -9.55 1.47 0.72
C MET A 229 -8.16 0.92 1.06
N THR A 230 -7.16 1.79 1.27
CA THR A 230 -5.85 1.38 1.78
C THR A 230 -5.96 0.89 3.23
N ASN A 231 -6.74 1.59 4.04
CA ASN A 231 -6.95 1.24 5.44
C ASN A 231 -7.86 0.01 5.62
N LEU A 232 -8.73 -0.33 4.64
CA LEU A 232 -9.43 -1.62 4.64
C LEU A 232 -8.46 -2.81 4.56
N ARG A 233 -7.34 -2.65 3.86
CA ARG A 233 -6.26 -3.65 3.86
C ARG A 233 -5.57 -3.74 5.22
N HIS A 234 -5.32 -2.60 5.88
CA HIS A 234 -4.80 -2.58 7.26
C HIS A 234 -5.82 -3.19 8.24
N THR A 235 -7.11 -2.90 8.07
CA THR A 235 -8.21 -3.53 8.82
C THR A 235 -8.14 -5.05 8.72
N TRP A 236 -8.05 -5.59 7.50
CA TRP A 236 -7.95 -7.04 7.31
C TRP A 236 -6.74 -7.63 8.04
N ALA A 237 -5.58 -6.97 7.93
CA ALA A 237 -4.35 -7.45 8.58
C ALA A 237 -4.46 -7.42 10.11
N THR A 238 -5.01 -6.34 10.68
CA THR A 238 -5.25 -6.22 12.11
C THR A 238 -6.18 -7.31 12.62
N LEU A 239 -7.32 -7.51 11.94
CA LEU A 239 -8.28 -8.56 12.30
C LEU A 239 -7.69 -9.98 12.18
N ALA A 240 -6.85 -10.24 11.18
CA ALA A 240 -6.18 -11.52 11.02
C ALA A 240 -5.21 -11.80 12.18
N ILE A 241 -4.44 -10.80 12.60
CA ILE A 241 -3.53 -10.90 13.75
C ILE A 241 -4.32 -11.06 15.06
N GLU A 242 -5.42 -10.33 15.23
CA GLU A 242 -6.32 -10.48 16.37
C GLU A 242 -6.98 -11.87 16.42
N ALA A 243 -7.20 -12.48 15.28
CA ALA A 243 -7.66 -13.88 15.16
C ALA A 243 -6.55 -14.92 15.38
N GLY A 244 -5.32 -14.52 15.72
CA GLY A 244 -4.18 -15.41 16.00
C GLY A 244 -3.41 -15.88 14.76
N VAL A 245 -3.63 -15.25 13.58
CA VAL A 245 -2.85 -15.58 12.38
C VAL A 245 -1.44 -14.99 12.53
N GLY A 246 -0.41 -15.84 12.37
CA GLY A 246 0.99 -15.40 12.43
C GLY A 246 1.32 -14.34 11.39
N ILE A 247 2.17 -13.37 11.78
CA ILE A 247 2.47 -12.20 10.95
C ILE A 247 3.11 -12.55 9.61
N GLU A 248 3.90 -13.63 9.54
CA GLU A 248 4.50 -14.13 8.31
C GLU A 248 3.41 -14.59 7.32
N THR A 249 2.39 -15.26 7.83
CA THR A 249 1.22 -15.67 7.03
C THR A 249 0.45 -14.46 6.54
N VAL A 250 0.22 -13.46 7.41
CA VAL A 250 -0.42 -12.20 7.04
C VAL A 250 0.38 -11.48 5.95
N ALA A 251 1.71 -11.36 6.11
CA ALA A 251 2.59 -10.73 5.12
C ALA A 251 2.54 -11.46 3.76
N MET A 252 2.56 -12.79 3.78
CA MET A 252 2.43 -13.62 2.58
C MET A 252 1.08 -13.43 1.88
N MET A 253 -0.02 -13.46 2.63
CA MET A 253 -1.37 -13.26 2.09
C MET A 253 -1.57 -11.84 1.53
N LEU A 254 -0.96 -10.85 2.13
CA LEU A 254 -0.94 -9.48 1.63
C LEU A 254 -0.03 -9.32 0.39
N GLY A 255 0.89 -10.25 0.12
CA GLY A 255 1.88 -10.12 -0.94
C GLY A 255 2.89 -9.02 -0.64
N HIS A 256 3.39 -8.97 0.60
CA HIS A 256 4.55 -8.16 0.97
C HIS A 256 5.82 -8.85 0.47
N THR A 257 6.71 -8.07 -0.15
CA THR A 257 8.03 -8.58 -0.58
C THR A 257 9.03 -8.60 0.57
N ASP A 258 8.77 -7.79 1.59
CA ASP A 258 9.56 -7.66 2.80
C ASP A 258 8.64 -7.76 4.03
N ILE A 259 8.97 -8.69 4.92
CA ILE A 259 8.23 -8.93 6.15
C ILE A 259 8.35 -7.74 7.11
N SER A 260 9.46 -6.97 7.06
CA SER A 260 9.65 -5.77 7.90
C SER A 260 8.48 -4.79 7.76
N THR A 261 7.94 -4.64 6.54
CA THR A 261 6.75 -3.81 6.31
C THR A 261 5.52 -4.25 7.12
N ALA A 262 5.36 -5.55 7.38
CA ALA A 262 4.28 -6.04 8.21
C ALA A 262 4.57 -5.81 9.70
N TYR A 263 5.82 -6.00 10.12
CA TYR A 263 6.24 -5.70 11.48
C TYR A 263 6.07 -4.23 11.84
N ASP A 264 6.51 -3.31 10.99
CA ASP A 264 6.43 -1.86 11.24
C ASP A 264 4.98 -1.34 11.36
N HIS A 265 4.04 -1.97 10.66
CA HIS A 265 2.66 -1.50 10.61
C HIS A 265 1.70 -2.24 11.54
N TYR A 266 2.00 -3.50 11.94
CA TYR A 266 1.02 -4.35 12.61
C TYR A 266 1.45 -4.85 13.98
N ILE A 267 2.74 -4.77 14.34
CA ILE A 267 3.16 -5.10 15.71
C ILE A 267 3.08 -3.86 16.57
N VAL A 268 1.93 -3.69 17.22
CA VAL A 268 1.87 -2.98 18.50
C VAL A 268 2.00 -4.07 19.57
N PRO A 269 3.02 -4.03 20.45
CA PRO A 269 3.12 -4.97 21.55
C PRO A 269 1.89 -4.84 22.44
N ARG A 270 0.88 -5.67 22.22
CA ARG A 270 -0.26 -5.75 23.13
C ARG A 270 0.10 -6.73 24.23
N ARG A 271 -0.06 -6.30 25.48
CA ARG A 271 0.16 -7.12 26.68
C ARG A 271 -0.60 -8.46 26.61
N THR A 272 -1.78 -8.46 25.97
CA THR A 272 -2.62 -9.62 25.71
C THR A 272 -1.95 -10.67 24.82
N ILE A 273 -1.26 -10.27 23.74
CA ILE A 273 -0.58 -11.23 22.83
C ILE A 273 0.51 -12.02 23.58
N CYS A 274 1.26 -11.34 24.47
CA CYS A 274 2.28 -12.00 25.28
C CYS A 274 1.64 -12.96 26.30
N GLN A 275 0.51 -12.60 26.89
CA GLN A 275 -0.22 -13.45 27.85
C GLN A 275 -0.83 -14.67 27.16
N ASP A 276 -1.43 -14.49 25.97
CA ASP A 276 -2.03 -15.57 25.18
C ASP A 276 -0.95 -16.55 24.68
N ALA A 277 0.22 -16.06 24.25
CA ALA A 277 1.36 -16.88 23.88
C ALA A 277 1.86 -17.70 25.07
N GLN A 278 1.97 -17.07 26.25
CA GLN A 278 2.39 -17.77 27.48
C GLN A 278 1.38 -18.85 27.89
N ALA A 279 0.08 -18.56 27.82
CA ALA A 279 -0.97 -19.51 28.11
C ALA A 279 -0.98 -20.72 27.14
N ALA A 280 -0.70 -20.45 25.85
CA ALA A 280 -0.59 -21.51 24.85
C ALA A 280 0.61 -22.43 25.12
N VAL A 281 1.78 -21.87 25.50
CA VAL A 281 2.96 -22.64 25.87
C VAL A 281 2.68 -23.46 27.16
N GLU A 282 2.05 -22.86 28.14
CA GLU A 282 1.67 -23.54 29.38
C GLU A 282 0.74 -24.73 29.11
N ALA A 283 -0.26 -24.54 28.25
CA ALA A 283 -1.18 -25.65 27.86
C ALA A 283 -0.43 -26.82 27.22
N LEU A 284 0.54 -26.53 26.33
CA LEU A 284 1.38 -27.57 25.71
C LEU A 284 2.24 -28.31 26.74
N LEU A 285 2.82 -27.59 27.69
CA LEU A 285 3.66 -28.19 28.74
C LEU A 285 2.83 -29.05 29.69
N VAL A 286 1.64 -28.60 30.09
CA VAL A 286 0.72 -29.34 30.94
C VAL A 286 0.20 -30.60 30.22
N CYS A 287 -0.17 -30.50 28.93
CA CYS A 287 -0.56 -31.69 28.14
C CYS A 287 0.56 -32.71 27.99
N SER A 288 1.83 -32.26 27.85
CA SER A 288 2.99 -33.17 27.76
C SER A 288 3.32 -33.82 29.10
N ALA A 289 3.12 -33.14 30.22
CA ALA A 289 3.35 -33.69 31.56
C ALA A 289 2.36 -34.83 31.93
N ASN A 290 1.16 -34.81 31.32
CA ASN A 290 0.11 -35.82 31.53
C ASN A 290 0.17 -37.02 30.56
N ARG A 291 1.16 -37.07 29.64
CA ARG A 291 1.36 -38.26 28.79
C ARG A 291 2.10 -39.35 29.56
N PRO A 292 1.61 -40.59 29.59
CA PRO A 292 2.29 -41.68 30.26
C PRO A 292 3.66 -41.92 29.59
N ARG A 293 4.70 -42.06 30.40
CA ARG A 293 6.14 -42.20 30.03
C ARG A 293 6.44 -43.33 29.00
N ARG A 294 5.48 -44.19 28.67
CA ARG A 294 5.67 -45.30 27.73
C ARG A 294 5.64 -44.91 26.24
N GLU A 295 5.16 -43.73 25.87
CA GLU A 295 5.12 -43.29 24.46
C GLU A 295 6.37 -42.47 24.03
N LEU A 296 7.20 -42.05 24.98
CA LEU A 296 8.42 -41.28 24.71
C LEU A 296 9.65 -42.11 24.32
N LEU A 297 9.54 -43.44 24.35
CA LEU A 297 10.63 -44.38 24.01
C LEU A 297 10.38 -45.15 22.70
N ALA A 298 9.35 -44.80 21.94
CA ALA A 298 8.95 -45.50 20.70
C ALA A 298 8.91 -44.57 19.46
N ALA A 299 9.58 -43.37 19.50
CA ALA A 299 9.71 -42.48 18.36
C ALA A 299 11.18 -42.27 17.96
#